data_566aca1ce615fdd2353ee2a1f6adc15d
#
_entry.id   566aca1ce615fdd2353ee2a1f6adc15d
#
_cell.length_a   1.000
_cell.length_b   1.000
_cell.length_c   1.000
_cell.angle_alpha   90.00
_cell.angle_beta   90.00
_cell.angle_gamma   90.00
#
_symmetry.space_group_name_H-M   'P 1'
#
loop_
_entity.id
_entity.type
_entity.pdbx_description
1 polymer ?
#
loop_
_entity_poly.entity_id
_entity_poly.type
_entity_poly.pdbx_seq_one_letter_code
_entity_poly.pdbx_strand_id
1 'polypeptide(L)'
;MDIAKSDIVKSAAGRDKGQFFFVLETEGDFLLLADGRNRRLECPKRKKRKHVEFVPASQSAAAEKIRCGENITNRELRKALAVFGETGNPDQEG
;
A
#
# COMPACT_ATOMS: atom_id res chain seq x y z
N MET A 1 9.17 -10.53 -10.45
CA MET A 1 7.74 -10.43 -10.24
C MET A 1 7.26 -9.02 -10.46
N ASP A 2 6.22 -8.86 -11.25
CA ASP A 2 5.77 -7.54 -11.60
C ASP A 2 4.76 -7.01 -10.61
N ILE A 3 5.01 -5.83 -10.12
CA ILE A 3 4.09 -5.16 -9.22
C ILE A 3 3.26 -4.20 -10.05
N ALA A 4 1.96 -4.26 -9.89
CA ALA A 4 1.05 -3.48 -10.72
C ALA A 4 0.16 -2.60 -9.86
N LYS A 5 -0.55 -1.71 -10.54
CA LYS A 5 -1.52 -0.84 -9.90
C LYS A 5 -2.50 -1.69 -9.10
N SER A 6 -2.85 -1.22 -7.95
CA SER A 6 -3.75 -1.84 -6.97
C SER A 6 -3.13 -2.97 -6.14
N ASP A 7 -1.90 -3.35 -6.41
CA ASP A 7 -1.24 -4.35 -5.58
C ASP A 7 -0.89 -3.76 -4.21
N ILE A 8 -0.66 -4.64 -3.25
CA ILE A 8 -0.17 -4.23 -1.94
C ILE A 8 1.29 -4.61 -1.85
N VAL A 9 2.10 -3.71 -1.32
CA VAL A 9 3.51 -3.95 -1.14
C VAL A 9 3.94 -3.59 0.28
N LYS A 10 5.04 -4.16 0.71
CA LYS A 10 5.60 -3.87 2.02
C LYS A 10 6.95 -3.21 1.78
N SER A 11 7.20 -2.10 2.45
CA SER A 11 8.47 -1.41 2.30
C SER A 11 9.60 -2.25 2.87
N ALA A 12 10.68 -2.38 2.13
CA ALA A 12 11.82 -3.18 2.55
C ALA A 12 13.03 -2.33 2.89
N ALA A 13 12.93 -1.03 2.77
CA ALA A 13 14.07 -0.15 3.03
C ALA A 13 13.59 1.23 3.44
N GLY A 14 14.43 1.95 4.15
CA GLY A 14 14.14 3.32 4.53
C GLY A 14 13.40 3.40 5.85
N ARG A 15 12.92 4.60 6.15
CA ARG A 15 12.28 4.82 7.44
C ARG A 15 10.95 4.12 7.58
N ASP A 16 10.30 3.83 6.46
CA ASP A 16 9.01 3.18 6.49
C ASP A 16 9.14 1.66 6.32
N LYS A 17 10.31 1.12 6.52
CA LYS A 17 10.52 -0.31 6.39
C LYS A 17 9.52 -1.08 7.25
N GLY A 18 8.86 -2.05 6.65
CA GLY A 18 7.86 -2.85 7.33
C GLY A 18 6.44 -2.34 7.18
N GLN A 19 6.25 -1.15 6.63
CA GLN A 19 4.91 -0.63 6.45
C GLN A 19 4.30 -1.10 5.15
N PHE A 20 3.00 -1.22 5.12
CA PHE A 20 2.26 -1.68 3.94
C PHE A 20 1.62 -0.52 3.21
N PHE A 21 1.60 -0.62 1.89
CA PHE A 21 1.03 0.42 1.04
C PHE A 21 0.28 -0.18 -0.12
N PHE A 22 -0.66 0.57 -0.66
CA PHE A 22 -1.26 0.23 -1.95
C PHE A 22 -0.48 0.93 -3.05
N VAL A 23 -0.36 0.28 -4.19
CA VAL A 23 0.24 0.87 -5.38
C VAL A 23 -0.85 1.61 -6.13
N LEU A 24 -0.76 2.92 -6.15
CA LEU A 24 -1.74 3.74 -6.87
C LEU A 24 -1.44 3.81 -8.35
N GLU A 25 -0.16 3.77 -8.70
CA GLU A 25 0.25 3.88 -10.07
C GLU A 25 1.68 3.37 -10.21
N THR A 26 2.06 2.95 -11.39
CA THR A 26 3.43 2.54 -11.66
C THR A 26 4.05 3.51 -12.65
N GLU A 27 5.31 3.85 -12.44
CA GLU A 27 6.06 4.76 -13.31
C GLU A 27 7.44 4.16 -13.56
N GLY A 28 7.55 3.22 -14.47
CA GLY A 28 8.84 2.59 -14.74
C GLY A 28 9.37 1.87 -13.51
N ASP A 29 10.53 2.30 -13.03
CA ASP A 29 11.15 1.70 -11.86
C ASP A 29 10.56 2.20 -10.56
N PHE A 30 9.62 3.14 -10.62
CA PHE A 30 9.04 3.73 -9.44
C PHE A 30 7.57 3.39 -9.28
N LEU A 31 7.11 3.44 -8.04
CA LEU A 31 5.73 3.20 -7.70
C LEU A 31 5.22 4.38 -6.90
N LEU A 32 3.95 4.72 -7.08
CA LEU A 32 3.30 5.71 -6.22
C LEU A 32 2.51 4.94 -5.18
N LEU A 33 2.83 5.15 -3.93
CA LEU A 33 2.32 4.37 -2.82
C LEU A 33 1.54 5.23 -1.85
N ALA A 34 0.47 4.68 -1.30
CA ALA A 34 -0.31 5.36 -0.28
C ALA A 34 -0.88 4.36 0.71
N ASP A 35 -1.01 4.79 1.95
CA ASP A 35 -1.60 3.94 2.97
C ASP A 35 -2.78 4.65 3.66
N GLY A 36 -3.08 5.86 3.28
CA GLY A 36 -4.20 6.60 3.85
C GLY A 36 -3.92 7.20 5.22
N ARG A 37 -2.72 7.03 5.74
CA ARG A 37 -2.38 7.56 7.06
C ARG A 37 -1.13 8.43 6.98
N ASN A 38 0.04 7.81 6.82
CA ASN A 38 1.28 8.56 6.69
C ASN A 38 1.45 9.06 5.27
N ARG A 39 0.96 8.32 4.31
CA ARG A 39 1.00 8.73 2.91
C ARG A 39 -0.42 8.69 2.38
N ARG A 40 -1.00 9.86 2.26
CA ARG A 40 -2.38 9.98 1.82
C ARG A 40 -2.47 10.00 0.31
N LEU A 41 -3.67 9.77 -0.19
CA LEU A 41 -3.89 9.78 -1.63
C LEU A 41 -3.46 11.09 -2.28
N GLU A 42 -3.58 12.18 -1.54
CA GLU A 42 -3.22 13.50 -2.07
C GLU A 42 -1.72 13.69 -2.20
N CYS A 43 -0.94 12.93 -1.42
CA CYS A 43 0.51 13.05 -1.42
C CYS A 43 1.16 11.68 -1.35
N PRO A 44 1.04 10.89 -2.39
CA PRO A 44 1.60 9.54 -2.35
C PRO A 44 3.11 9.57 -2.32
N LYS A 45 3.68 8.49 -1.85
CA LYS A 45 5.12 8.36 -1.80
C LYS A 45 5.62 7.71 -3.07
N ARG A 46 6.70 8.23 -3.61
CA ARG A 46 7.33 7.63 -4.78
C ARG A 46 8.49 6.77 -4.31
N LYS A 47 8.48 5.49 -4.66
CA LYS A 47 9.50 4.57 -4.17
C LYS A 47 9.90 3.61 -5.27
N LYS A 48 11.16 3.21 -5.28
CA LYS A 48 11.64 2.30 -6.31
C LYS A 48 11.12 0.90 -6.07
N ARG A 49 10.84 0.18 -7.15
CA ARG A 49 10.33 -1.17 -7.07
C ARG A 49 11.24 -2.09 -6.27
N LYS A 50 12.55 -1.90 -6.39
CA LYS A 50 13.48 -2.79 -5.70
C LYS A 50 13.50 -2.60 -4.19
N HIS A 51 12.86 -1.56 -3.70
CA HIS A 51 12.84 -1.31 -2.27
C HIS A 51 11.53 -1.75 -1.62
N VAL A 52 10.71 -2.52 -2.32
CA VAL A 52 9.46 -3.02 -1.76
C VAL A 52 9.35 -4.51 -2.06
N GLU A 53 8.48 -5.18 -1.30
CA GLU A 53 8.19 -6.58 -1.50
C GLU A 53 6.72 -6.74 -1.84
N PHE A 54 6.43 -7.58 -2.79
CA PHE A 54 5.05 -7.86 -3.17
C PHE A 54 4.37 -8.64 -2.04
N VAL A 55 3.15 -8.24 -1.72
CA VAL A 55 2.38 -8.91 -0.68
C VAL A 55 1.20 -9.61 -1.34
N PRO A 56 1.21 -10.93 -1.37
CA PRO A 56 0.06 -11.65 -1.92
C PRO A 56 -1.11 -11.41 -0.99
N ALA A 57 -2.20 -10.94 -1.55
CA ALA A 57 -3.36 -10.61 -0.74
C ALA A 57 -4.62 -10.90 -1.53
N SER A 58 -5.68 -11.19 -0.80
CA SER A 58 -6.94 -11.39 -1.48
C SER A 58 -7.42 -10.07 -2.00
N GLN A 59 -8.30 -10.14 -2.95
CA GLN A 59 -8.86 -8.94 -3.51
C GLN A 59 -9.70 -8.23 -2.50
N SER A 60 -9.69 -6.92 -2.54
CA SER A 60 -10.49 -6.11 -1.64
C SER A 60 -11.23 -5.08 -2.46
N ALA A 61 -12.26 -4.48 -1.86
CA ALA A 61 -12.99 -3.42 -2.52
C ALA A 61 -12.08 -2.25 -2.83
N ALA A 62 -11.13 -1.96 -1.94
CA ALA A 62 -10.19 -0.87 -2.18
C ALA A 62 -9.32 -1.15 -3.39
N ALA A 63 -8.82 -2.38 -3.51
CA ALA A 63 -7.98 -2.74 -4.64
C ALA A 63 -8.76 -2.63 -5.95
N GLU A 64 -10.01 -3.05 -5.92
CA GLU A 64 -10.82 -2.96 -7.12
C GLU A 64 -11.05 -1.52 -7.54
N LYS A 65 -11.31 -0.65 -6.60
CA LYS A 65 -11.52 0.75 -6.91
C LYS A 65 -10.28 1.38 -7.53
N ILE A 66 -9.11 1.04 -6.99
CA ILE A 66 -7.87 1.56 -7.56
C ILE A 66 -7.69 1.05 -8.99
N ARG A 67 -7.93 -0.25 -9.17
CA ARG A 67 -7.74 -0.85 -10.48
C ARG A 67 -8.67 -0.26 -11.52
N CYS A 68 -9.90 0.01 -11.14
CA CYS A 68 -10.89 0.54 -12.07
C CYS A 68 -10.87 2.06 -12.20
N GLY A 69 -10.04 2.72 -11.45
CA GLY A 69 -9.97 4.17 -11.51
C GLY A 69 -11.12 4.86 -10.79
N GLU A 70 -11.79 4.16 -9.90
CA GLU A 70 -12.89 4.76 -9.16
C GLU A 70 -12.38 5.58 -8.00
N ASN A 71 -13.23 6.43 -7.48
CA ASN A 71 -12.87 7.26 -6.34
C ASN A 71 -12.63 6.39 -5.12
N ILE A 72 -11.54 6.65 -4.41
CA ILE A 72 -11.23 5.91 -3.21
C ILE A 72 -10.78 6.92 -2.17
N THR A 73 -10.99 6.61 -0.91
CA THR A 73 -10.67 7.53 0.17
C THR A 73 -9.53 6.98 1.01
N ASN A 74 -8.89 7.89 1.74
CA ASN A 74 -7.82 7.48 2.66
C ASN A 74 -8.33 6.52 3.71
N ARG A 75 -9.58 6.69 4.13
CA ARG A 75 -10.17 5.79 5.10
C ARG A 75 -10.26 4.37 4.55
N GLU A 76 -10.63 4.24 3.28
CA GLU A 76 -10.73 2.93 2.66
C GLU A 76 -9.36 2.26 2.59
N LEU A 77 -8.32 3.02 2.32
CA LEU A 77 -6.97 2.46 2.31
C LEU A 77 -6.58 1.99 3.70
N ARG A 78 -6.84 2.82 4.71
CA ARG A 78 -6.49 2.46 6.08
C ARG A 78 -7.21 1.19 6.52
N LYS A 79 -8.49 1.08 6.20
CA LYS A 79 -9.25 -0.09 6.59
C LYS A 79 -8.72 -1.36 5.91
N ALA A 80 -8.43 -1.28 4.65
CA ALA A 80 -7.95 -2.44 3.92
C ALA A 80 -6.57 -2.88 4.42
N LEU A 81 -5.72 -1.93 4.76
CA LEU A 81 -4.37 -2.28 5.19
C LEU A 81 -4.29 -2.63 6.68
N ALA A 82 -5.33 -2.32 7.43
CA ALA A 82 -5.32 -2.61 8.88
C ALA A 82 -5.17 -4.09 9.17
N VAL A 83 -5.65 -4.93 8.27
CA VAL A 83 -5.53 -6.36 8.44
C VAL A 83 -4.07 -6.77 8.58
N PHE A 84 -3.21 -6.19 7.75
CA PHE A 84 -1.81 -6.52 7.82
C PHE A 84 -1.14 -5.92 9.05
N GLY A 85 -1.50 -4.72 9.38
CA GLY A 85 -0.93 -4.07 10.55
C GLY A 85 -1.32 -4.76 11.84
N GLU A 86 -2.56 -5.18 11.92
CA GLU A 86 -3.01 -5.85 13.13
C GLU A 86 -2.31 -7.15 13.35
N THR A 87 -2.08 -7.92 12.30
CA THR A 87 -1.40 -9.17 12.48
C THR A 87 0.05 -8.96 12.83
N GLY A 88 0.61 -7.85 12.45
CA GLY A 88 2.00 -7.62 12.73
C GLY A 88 2.24 -6.89 14.02
N ASN A 89 1.19 -6.54 14.74
CA ASN A 89 1.39 -5.70 15.86
C ASN A 89 0.47 -6.00 16.96
N PRO A 90 0.50 -7.18 17.45
CA PRO A 90 -0.43 -7.56 18.46
C PRO A 90 -0.21 -6.85 19.71
N ASP A 91 0.95 -6.39 19.94
CA ASP A 91 1.19 -5.89 21.18
C ASP A 91 1.01 -4.51 21.25
N GLN A 92 0.88 -3.96 20.22
CA GLN A 92 0.89 -2.74 20.30
C GLN A 92 -0.07 -2.26 21.02
N GLU A 93 -0.83 -2.85 21.08
CA GLU A 93 -1.70 -2.45 21.75
C GLU A 93 -1.57 -2.71 22.87
N GLY A 94 -0.89 -3.26 22.85
CA GLY A 94 -0.86 -3.63 24.17
C GLY A 94 -0.29 -2.79 24.71
#